data_9112b67d8a92c94469c38271d6fcbcc9
#
_entry.id   9112b67d8a92c94469c38271d6fcbcc9
#
_cell.length_a   1.000
_cell.length_b   1.000
_cell.length_c   1.000
_cell.angle_alpha   90.00
_cell.angle_beta   90.00
_cell.angle_gamma   90.00
#
_symmetry.space_group_name_H-M   'P 1'
#
loop_
_entity.id
_entity.type
_entity.pdbx_description
1 polymer ?
#
loop_
_entity_poly.entity_id
_entity_poly.type
_entity_poly.pdbx_seq_one_letter_code
_entity_poly.pdbx_strand_id
1 'polypeptide(L)'
;MRNLIVLAVTAIFLAACSPNNVTDDNSLQKYFDENKVTGCFGLFDNGQGHFTIYNRKRLRDSVYLPASTFKIVNSLIGIETGRVTDEKTVIAWDGETRPRVDCNKDLPMIDAFRLSCLPWFQELARRIGKDTMQRWLDTLGYASKNGRAVVDTIDRFWLNNDIKVTADEQLGMVKKLYFDQLPFQKRTQRIVCNMMLMEDNSNYKLSYKTGWGFTENNHSIGWVVGWIEENKHPYFFVLQIENPDRNADIIAVRMNILKGILKQLGFMEGKK
;
A
#
# COMPACT_ATOMS: atom_id res chain seq x y z
N MET A 1 57.48 -5.09 -51.72
CA MET A 1 56.19 -4.39 -51.78
C MET A 1 55.28 -5.01 -50.72
N ARG A 2 55.08 -4.30 -49.61
CA ARG A 2 54.36 -4.80 -48.44
C ARG A 2 52.96 -4.20 -48.43
N ASN A 3 51.94 -5.03 -48.61
CA ASN A 3 50.54 -4.62 -48.59
C ASN A 3 50.11 -4.35 -47.12
N LEU A 4 49.80 -3.11 -46.80
CA LEU A 4 49.12 -2.75 -45.59
C LEU A 4 47.62 -3.00 -45.75
N ILE A 5 47.09 -3.96 -45.01
CA ILE A 5 45.64 -4.16 -44.84
C ILE A 5 45.22 -3.25 -43.69
N VAL A 6 44.45 -2.20 -44.02
CA VAL A 6 43.80 -1.34 -43.01
C VAL A 6 42.50 -2.01 -42.61
N LEU A 7 42.45 -2.52 -41.36
CA LEU A 7 41.21 -3.06 -40.76
C LEU A 7 40.42 -1.87 -40.19
N ALA A 8 39.32 -1.50 -40.87
CA ALA A 8 38.36 -0.52 -40.33
C ALA A 8 37.46 -1.24 -39.34
N VAL A 9 37.65 -1.03 -38.05
CA VAL A 9 36.77 -1.48 -36.99
C VAL A 9 35.61 -0.49 -36.89
N THR A 10 34.46 -0.85 -37.44
CA THR A 10 33.23 -0.08 -37.30
C THR A 10 32.60 -0.41 -35.93
N ALA A 11 32.81 0.49 -34.96
CA ALA A 11 32.15 0.41 -33.67
C ALA A 11 30.68 0.75 -33.85
N ILE A 12 29.80 -0.27 -33.86
CA ILE A 12 28.34 -0.10 -33.80
C ILE A 12 28.00 0.26 -32.35
N PHE A 13 27.77 1.54 -32.09
CA PHE A 13 27.10 1.96 -30.84
C PHE A 13 25.64 1.51 -30.92
N LEU A 14 25.32 0.39 -30.30
CA LEU A 14 23.97 0.04 -29.94
C LEU A 14 23.53 1.01 -28.84
N ALA A 15 22.92 2.12 -29.22
CA ALA A 15 22.13 2.93 -28.29
C ALA A 15 20.97 2.06 -27.82
N ALA A 16 21.16 1.34 -26.71
CA ALA A 16 20.07 0.69 -26.01
C ALA A 16 19.20 1.82 -25.45
N CYS A 17 18.20 2.25 -26.21
CA CYS A 17 17.06 2.98 -25.65
C CYS A 17 16.40 2.01 -24.67
N SER A 18 16.71 2.12 -23.38
CA SER A 18 15.87 1.50 -22.37
C SER A 18 14.47 2.11 -22.55
N PRO A 19 13.44 1.30 -22.80
CA PRO A 19 12.10 1.83 -22.98
C PRO A 19 11.76 2.62 -21.72
N ASN A 20 11.26 3.86 -21.89
CA ASN A 20 10.78 4.66 -20.79
C ASN A 20 9.52 3.95 -20.23
N ASN A 21 9.69 3.14 -19.19
CA ASN A 21 8.62 2.36 -18.57
C ASN A 21 7.78 3.18 -17.57
N VAL A 22 7.85 4.51 -17.64
CA VAL A 22 7.12 5.41 -16.74
C VAL A 22 6.44 6.51 -17.55
N THR A 23 5.12 6.63 -17.40
CA THR A 23 4.31 7.74 -17.89
C THR A 23 3.90 8.63 -16.73
N ASP A 24 4.20 9.94 -16.81
CA ASP A 24 3.59 10.95 -15.94
C ASP A 24 2.25 11.36 -16.54
N ASP A 25 1.15 11.01 -15.88
CA ASP A 25 -0.20 11.33 -16.34
C ASP A 25 -0.81 12.48 -15.53
N ASN A 26 -0.59 13.70 -16.01
CA ASN A 26 -1.14 14.91 -15.39
C ASN A 26 -2.65 15.08 -15.60
N SER A 27 -3.29 14.30 -16.50
CA SER A 27 -4.74 14.33 -16.67
C SER A 27 -5.49 13.85 -15.42
N LEU A 28 -4.81 13.10 -14.55
CA LEU A 28 -5.36 12.61 -13.29
C LEU A 28 -5.50 13.72 -12.22
N GLN A 29 -4.85 14.88 -12.41
CA GLN A 29 -4.89 16.01 -11.48
C GLN A 29 -6.31 16.45 -11.15
N LYS A 30 -7.21 16.41 -12.14
CA LYS A 30 -8.61 16.83 -11.97
C LYS A 30 -9.32 16.15 -10.81
N TYR A 31 -9.03 14.86 -10.54
CA TYR A 31 -9.64 14.13 -9.43
C TYR A 31 -9.23 14.67 -8.07
N PHE A 32 -8.02 15.20 -7.97
CA PHE A 32 -7.51 15.82 -6.73
C PHE A 32 -8.09 17.23 -6.58
N ASP A 33 -8.11 18.03 -7.65
CA ASP A 33 -8.61 19.40 -7.65
C ASP A 33 -10.12 19.48 -7.35
N GLU A 34 -10.92 18.62 -7.99
CA GLU A 34 -12.37 18.51 -7.77
C GLU A 34 -12.71 18.14 -6.31
N ASN A 35 -11.86 17.37 -5.66
CA ASN A 35 -12.03 16.96 -4.26
C ASN A 35 -11.28 17.87 -3.27
N LYS A 36 -10.64 18.96 -3.74
CA LYS A 36 -9.89 19.93 -2.92
C LYS A 36 -8.83 19.26 -2.03
N VAL A 37 -8.12 18.28 -2.57
CA VAL A 37 -7.02 17.60 -1.90
C VAL A 37 -5.74 17.70 -2.73
N THR A 38 -4.61 17.59 -2.07
CA THR A 38 -3.33 17.30 -2.72
C THR A 38 -3.04 15.81 -2.61
N GLY A 39 -2.17 15.29 -3.49
CA GLY A 39 -1.84 13.86 -3.39
C GLY A 39 -0.96 13.36 -4.51
N CYS A 40 -0.84 12.04 -4.59
CA CYS A 40 -0.21 11.32 -5.67
C CYS A 40 -0.92 10.00 -5.93
N PHE A 41 -0.75 9.50 -7.15
CA PHE A 41 -1.21 8.18 -7.56
C PHE A 41 -0.11 7.49 -8.33
N GLY A 42 0.04 6.18 -8.12
CA GLY A 42 0.91 5.30 -8.89
C GLY A 42 0.18 4.00 -9.22
N LEU A 43 0.30 3.57 -10.47
CA LEU A 43 -0.18 2.28 -10.94
C LEU A 43 0.95 1.58 -11.67
N PHE A 44 1.18 0.31 -11.36
CA PHE A 44 2.13 -0.56 -12.03
C PHE A 44 1.41 -1.68 -12.76
N ASP A 45 1.53 -1.68 -14.09
CA ASP A 45 1.11 -2.79 -14.96
C ASP A 45 2.17 -3.89 -14.91
N ASN A 46 1.84 -5.01 -14.30
CA ASN A 46 2.80 -6.11 -14.14
C ASN A 46 3.10 -6.84 -15.47
N GLY A 47 2.19 -6.82 -16.45
CA GLY A 47 2.40 -7.45 -17.75
C GLY A 47 3.37 -6.68 -18.63
N GLN A 48 3.23 -5.37 -18.64
CA GLN A 48 4.07 -4.50 -19.46
C GLN A 48 5.31 -3.97 -18.71
N GLY A 49 5.38 -4.17 -17.38
CA GLY A 49 6.44 -3.58 -16.55
C GLY A 49 6.38 -2.05 -16.55
N HIS A 50 5.19 -1.46 -16.70
CA HIS A 50 4.99 -0.03 -16.93
C HIS A 50 4.33 0.65 -15.76
N PHE A 51 4.81 1.88 -15.43
CA PHE A 51 4.22 2.74 -14.42
C PHE A 51 3.42 3.88 -15.06
N THR A 52 2.19 4.11 -14.56
CA THR A 52 1.42 5.34 -14.76
C THR A 52 1.39 6.11 -13.45
N ILE A 53 1.90 7.34 -13.44
CA ILE A 53 2.10 8.11 -12.20
C ILE A 53 1.51 9.50 -12.34
N TYR A 54 0.78 9.95 -11.32
CA TYR A 54 0.48 11.34 -11.07
C TYR A 54 1.30 11.83 -9.86
N ASN A 55 1.94 13.01 -10.01
CA ASN A 55 2.79 13.65 -9.01
C ASN A 55 3.93 12.74 -8.51
N ARG A 56 4.84 12.41 -9.44
CA ARG A 56 5.99 11.52 -9.20
C ARG A 56 6.86 11.94 -8.03
N LYS A 57 7.10 13.26 -7.88
CA LYS A 57 7.90 13.78 -6.78
C LYS A 57 7.28 13.43 -5.44
N ARG A 58 5.98 13.67 -5.26
CA ARG A 58 5.28 13.33 -4.03
C ARG A 58 5.27 11.82 -3.77
N LEU A 59 5.05 11.02 -4.81
CA LEU A 59 5.04 9.57 -4.71
C LEU A 59 6.35 9.01 -4.15
N ARG A 60 7.49 9.56 -4.57
CA ARG A 60 8.83 9.05 -4.22
C ARG A 60 9.44 9.68 -2.97
N ASP A 61 9.21 10.98 -2.78
CA ASP A 61 9.97 11.78 -1.82
C ASP A 61 9.18 12.17 -0.58
N SER A 62 7.84 12.24 -0.67
CA SER A 62 7.03 12.63 0.48
C SER A 62 6.72 11.43 1.37
N VAL A 63 6.89 11.61 2.67
CA VAL A 63 6.72 10.56 3.67
C VAL A 63 5.57 10.91 4.62
N TYR A 64 4.73 9.92 4.91
CA TYR A 64 3.56 10.07 5.78
C TYR A 64 3.41 8.86 6.70
N LEU A 65 2.76 9.04 7.85
CA LEU A 65 2.40 7.91 8.69
C LEU A 65 1.59 6.88 7.89
N PRO A 66 1.84 5.58 8.06
CA PRO A 66 1.13 4.54 7.32
C PRO A 66 -0.32 4.41 7.76
N ALA A 67 -0.66 4.85 8.96
CA ALA A 67 -1.98 4.69 9.55
C ALA A 67 -2.48 3.23 9.41
N SER A 68 -3.74 3.03 9.02
CA SER A 68 -4.31 1.67 8.92
C SER A 68 -3.77 0.81 7.77
N THR A 69 -2.93 1.33 6.87
CA THR A 69 -2.22 0.45 5.91
C THR A 69 -1.20 -0.45 6.62
N PHE A 70 -0.68 -0.01 7.78
CA PHE A 70 0.20 -0.82 8.63
C PHE A 70 -0.45 -2.14 9.08
N LYS A 71 -1.77 -2.26 9.08
CA LYS A 71 -2.46 -3.50 9.40
C LYS A 71 -2.08 -4.66 8.48
N ILE A 72 -1.61 -4.40 7.26
CA ILE A 72 -1.03 -5.42 6.38
C ILE A 72 0.20 -6.05 7.07
N VAL A 73 1.16 -5.23 7.49
CA VAL A 73 2.39 -5.67 8.14
C VAL A 73 2.11 -6.29 9.51
N ASN A 74 1.23 -5.67 10.30
CA ASN A 74 0.81 -6.20 11.60
C ASN A 74 0.20 -7.61 11.47
N SER A 75 -0.63 -7.83 10.44
CA SER A 75 -1.22 -9.13 10.12
C SER A 75 -0.15 -10.17 9.76
N LEU A 76 0.77 -9.80 8.86
CA LEU A 76 1.86 -10.67 8.44
C LEU A 76 2.69 -11.13 9.65
N ILE A 77 3.10 -10.18 10.49
CA ILE A 77 3.91 -10.49 11.69
C ILE A 77 3.10 -11.31 12.70
N GLY A 78 1.84 -10.98 12.92
CA GLY A 78 0.97 -11.68 13.86
C GLY A 78 0.76 -13.16 13.51
N ILE A 79 0.55 -13.46 12.22
CA ILE A 79 0.39 -14.83 11.72
C ILE A 79 1.74 -15.56 11.75
N GLU A 80 2.80 -14.94 11.24
CA GLU A 80 4.13 -15.54 11.17
C GLU A 80 4.69 -15.93 12.53
N THR A 81 4.40 -15.13 13.56
CA THR A 81 4.85 -15.36 14.92
C THR A 81 3.88 -16.22 15.76
N GLY A 82 2.81 -16.74 15.14
CA GLY A 82 1.82 -17.58 15.79
C GLY A 82 0.97 -16.88 16.86
N ARG A 83 0.90 -15.54 16.85
CA ARG A 83 0.03 -14.77 17.76
C ARG A 83 -1.43 -14.86 17.36
N VAL A 84 -1.67 -15.08 16.09
CA VAL A 84 -2.92 -15.50 15.47
C VAL A 84 -2.61 -16.60 14.47
N THR A 85 -3.51 -17.56 14.28
CA THR A 85 -3.24 -18.73 13.42
C THR A 85 -3.63 -18.48 11.96
N ASP A 86 -4.72 -17.75 11.76
CA ASP A 86 -5.30 -17.46 10.44
C ASP A 86 -6.29 -16.29 10.52
N GLU A 87 -6.95 -16.03 9.39
CA GLU A 87 -7.95 -14.96 9.24
C GLU A 87 -9.24 -15.16 10.06
N LYS A 88 -9.46 -16.35 10.59
CA LYS A 88 -10.64 -16.70 11.42
C LYS A 88 -10.36 -16.54 12.91
N THR A 89 -9.10 -16.31 13.29
CA THR A 89 -8.74 -16.12 14.70
C THR A 89 -9.49 -14.94 15.29
N VAL A 90 -10.24 -15.18 16.37
CA VAL A 90 -11.02 -14.18 17.08
C VAL A 90 -10.18 -13.56 18.18
N ILE A 91 -10.17 -12.22 18.26
CA ILE A 91 -9.76 -11.49 19.45
C ILE A 91 -11.03 -10.96 20.11
N ALA A 92 -11.22 -11.31 21.38
CA ALA A 92 -12.36 -10.88 22.15
C ALA A 92 -12.37 -9.36 22.33
N TRP A 93 -13.53 -8.77 22.30
CA TRP A 93 -13.75 -7.37 22.64
C TRP A 93 -13.40 -7.11 24.10
N ASP A 94 -12.76 -5.98 24.34
CA ASP A 94 -12.31 -5.56 25.69
C ASP A 94 -13.45 -4.99 26.57
N GLY A 95 -14.69 -4.95 26.06
CA GLY A 95 -15.84 -4.39 26.75
C GLY A 95 -15.97 -2.87 26.67
N GLU A 96 -14.98 -2.17 26.08
CA GLU A 96 -14.97 -0.71 25.97
C GLU A 96 -15.76 -0.24 24.74
N THR A 97 -16.84 0.51 24.96
CA THR A 97 -17.66 1.06 23.89
C THR A 97 -16.96 2.26 23.22
N ARG A 98 -16.76 2.15 21.93
CA ARG A 98 -16.13 3.17 21.08
C ARG A 98 -17.10 3.70 20.02
N PRO A 99 -16.88 4.92 19.46
CA PRO A 99 -17.77 5.49 18.43
C PRO A 99 -17.99 4.60 17.22
N ARG A 100 -16.99 3.77 16.86
CA ARG A 100 -17.13 2.79 15.79
C ARG A 100 -17.75 1.51 16.30
N VAL A 101 -19.09 1.51 16.34
CA VAL A 101 -19.91 0.43 16.92
C VAL A 101 -19.64 -0.97 16.33
N ASP A 102 -19.28 -1.05 15.04
CA ASP A 102 -18.97 -2.32 14.37
C ASP A 102 -17.76 -3.05 14.98
N CYS A 103 -16.92 -2.32 15.72
CA CYS A 103 -15.74 -2.86 16.39
C CYS A 103 -15.99 -3.19 17.88
N ASN A 104 -17.18 -2.94 18.41
CA ASN A 104 -17.57 -3.19 19.81
C ASN A 104 -18.13 -4.59 20.00
N LYS A 105 -17.43 -5.59 19.55
CA LYS A 105 -17.80 -7.01 19.64
C LYS A 105 -16.57 -7.89 19.35
N ASP A 106 -16.68 -9.16 19.67
CA ASP A 106 -15.74 -10.18 19.25
C ASP A 106 -15.68 -10.26 17.72
N LEU A 107 -14.48 -10.18 17.15
CA LEU A 107 -14.30 -10.20 15.70
C LEU A 107 -13.22 -11.18 15.28
N PRO A 108 -13.46 -11.96 14.21
CA PRO A 108 -12.39 -12.65 13.51
C PRO A 108 -11.48 -11.63 12.80
N MET A 109 -10.22 -12.02 12.59
CA MET A 109 -9.19 -11.16 12.01
C MET A 109 -9.60 -10.53 10.67
N ILE A 110 -10.26 -11.32 9.79
CA ILE A 110 -10.69 -10.84 8.47
C ILE A 110 -11.69 -9.68 8.59
N ASP A 111 -12.66 -9.77 9.49
CA ASP A 111 -13.65 -8.71 9.68
C ASP A 111 -13.02 -7.48 10.31
N ALA A 112 -12.17 -7.67 11.33
CA ALA A 112 -11.41 -6.59 11.95
C ALA A 112 -10.51 -5.87 10.93
N PHE A 113 -9.90 -6.61 9.98
CA PHE A 113 -9.06 -6.06 8.93
C PHE A 113 -9.88 -5.22 7.93
N ARG A 114 -10.99 -5.79 7.42
CA ARG A 114 -11.87 -5.12 6.45
C ARG A 114 -12.56 -3.91 7.04
N LEU A 115 -13.07 -4.02 8.25
CA LEU A 115 -13.60 -2.90 9.03
C LEU A 115 -12.52 -1.92 9.49
N SER A 116 -11.25 -2.29 9.41
CA SER A 116 -10.13 -1.49 9.91
C SER A 116 -10.21 -1.19 11.41
N CYS A 117 -10.65 -2.15 12.23
CA CYS A 117 -10.83 -2.01 13.67
C CYS A 117 -9.50 -1.76 14.39
N LEU A 118 -9.33 -0.56 14.91
CA LEU A 118 -8.09 -0.16 15.57
C LEU A 118 -7.82 -0.97 16.84
N PRO A 119 -8.75 -1.10 17.81
CA PRO A 119 -8.48 -1.79 19.08
C PRO A 119 -8.08 -3.25 18.88
N TRP A 120 -8.66 -3.95 17.91
CA TRP A 120 -8.29 -5.32 17.57
C TRP A 120 -6.80 -5.41 17.17
N PHE A 121 -6.33 -4.50 16.31
CA PHE A 121 -4.95 -4.49 15.84
C PHE A 121 -3.97 -3.93 16.87
N GLN A 122 -4.40 -3.09 17.79
CA GLN A 122 -3.63 -2.67 18.95
C GLN A 122 -3.38 -3.85 19.87
N GLU A 123 -4.39 -4.68 20.13
CA GLU A 123 -4.25 -5.90 20.92
C GLU A 123 -3.33 -6.90 20.22
N LEU A 124 -3.46 -7.12 18.91
CA LEU A 124 -2.53 -7.97 18.17
C LEU A 124 -1.09 -7.46 18.29
N ALA A 125 -0.86 -6.16 18.16
CA ALA A 125 0.48 -5.58 18.31
C ALA A 125 1.05 -5.82 19.72
N ARG A 126 0.24 -5.67 20.77
CA ARG A 126 0.65 -6.00 22.16
C ARG A 126 1.03 -7.47 22.31
N ARG A 127 0.26 -8.40 21.70
CA ARG A 127 0.56 -9.84 21.70
C ARG A 127 1.86 -10.17 20.93
N ILE A 128 2.15 -9.46 19.85
CA ILE A 128 3.42 -9.58 19.11
C ILE A 128 4.59 -9.13 20.00
N GLY A 129 4.43 -8.01 20.68
CA GLY A 129 5.45 -7.40 21.55
C GLY A 129 6.46 -6.55 20.79
N LYS A 130 7.02 -5.57 21.50
CA LYS A 130 7.88 -4.51 20.96
C LYS A 130 9.10 -5.07 20.23
N ASP A 131 9.86 -5.95 20.88
CA ASP A 131 11.11 -6.48 20.31
C ASP A 131 10.89 -7.35 19.07
N THR A 132 9.81 -8.13 19.06
CA THR A 132 9.46 -8.96 17.91
C THR A 132 9.00 -8.07 16.74
N MET A 133 8.15 -7.07 17.01
CA MET A 133 7.73 -6.09 16.02
C MET A 133 8.93 -5.38 15.40
N GLN A 134 9.85 -4.87 16.24
CA GLN A 134 11.04 -4.16 15.78
C GLN A 134 11.92 -5.04 14.86
N ARG A 135 12.20 -6.30 15.27
CA ARG A 135 12.99 -7.21 14.43
C ARG A 135 12.36 -7.44 13.06
N TRP A 136 11.03 -7.56 13.00
CA TRP A 136 10.35 -7.75 11.72
C TRP A 136 10.35 -6.49 10.86
N LEU A 137 10.21 -5.30 11.43
CA LEU A 137 10.34 -4.04 10.68
C LEU A 137 11.75 -3.88 10.11
N ASP A 138 12.78 -4.21 10.88
CA ASP A 138 14.18 -4.20 10.41
C ASP A 138 14.39 -5.22 9.28
N THR A 139 13.85 -6.44 9.41
CA THR A 139 13.93 -7.49 8.39
C THR A 139 13.25 -7.09 7.07
N LEU A 140 12.10 -6.41 7.18
CA LEU A 140 11.36 -5.90 6.02
C LEU A 140 12.02 -4.67 5.38
N GLY A 141 12.88 -3.95 6.09
CA GLY A 141 13.32 -2.60 5.74
C GLY A 141 12.12 -1.64 5.65
N TYR A 142 11.12 -1.82 6.52
CA TYR A 142 9.89 -1.02 6.49
C TYR A 142 10.18 0.43 6.83
N ALA A 143 9.63 1.37 6.05
CA ALA A 143 9.84 2.82 6.19
C ALA A 143 11.32 3.26 6.02
N SER A 144 12.12 2.51 5.26
CA SER A 144 13.57 2.73 5.13
C SER A 144 13.96 4.06 4.46
N LYS A 145 13.07 4.64 3.68
CA LYS A 145 13.29 5.95 3.03
C LYS A 145 13.36 7.12 4.01
N ASN A 146 12.75 6.98 5.18
CA ASN A 146 12.79 7.98 6.24
C ASN A 146 13.71 7.59 7.42
N GLY A 147 14.65 6.69 7.17
CA GLY A 147 15.53 6.13 8.18
C GLY A 147 15.02 4.79 8.74
N ARG A 148 15.51 4.38 9.91
CA ARG A 148 15.08 3.15 10.56
C ARG A 148 13.73 3.36 11.24
N ALA A 149 12.74 2.52 10.94
CA ALA A 149 11.50 2.49 11.71
C ALA A 149 11.79 2.10 13.17
N VAL A 150 11.31 2.91 14.12
CA VAL A 150 11.48 2.64 15.55
C VAL A 150 10.12 2.41 16.19
N VAL A 151 9.97 1.26 16.85
CA VAL A 151 8.77 0.97 17.63
C VAL A 151 8.92 1.63 18.98
N ASP A 152 8.36 2.81 19.15
CA ASP A 152 8.32 3.51 20.44
C ASP A 152 7.21 2.94 21.32
N THR A 153 5.97 3.19 20.97
CA THR A 153 4.79 2.68 21.68
C THR A 153 4.12 1.60 20.86
N ILE A 154 4.19 0.34 21.29
CA ILE A 154 3.86 -0.87 20.51
C ILE A 154 2.49 -0.82 19.83
N ASP A 155 1.51 -0.15 20.38
CA ASP A 155 0.15 -0.10 19.85
C ASP A 155 -0.24 1.23 19.19
N ARG A 156 0.73 2.16 18.99
CA ARG A 156 0.49 3.50 18.44
C ARG A 156 1.52 3.99 17.41
N PHE A 157 2.72 3.43 17.34
CA PHE A 157 3.84 3.95 16.54
C PHE A 157 3.52 4.13 15.05
N TRP A 158 2.49 3.47 14.51
CA TRP A 158 2.02 3.66 13.13
C TRP A 158 0.94 4.73 12.97
N LEU A 159 0.55 5.40 14.07
CA LEU A 159 -0.54 6.39 14.13
C LEU A 159 -0.07 7.80 14.52
N ASN A 160 1.10 7.93 15.13
CA ASN A 160 1.61 9.14 15.78
C ASN A 160 2.76 9.83 15.05
N ASN A 161 2.99 9.48 13.78
CA ASN A 161 4.09 9.98 12.95
C ASN A 161 5.51 9.52 13.35
N ASP A 162 5.69 8.57 14.27
CA ASP A 162 7.00 8.02 14.62
C ASP A 162 7.63 7.26 13.45
N ILE A 163 6.80 6.59 12.65
CA ILE A 163 7.24 5.98 11.40
C ILE A 163 6.50 6.60 10.21
N LYS A 164 7.23 6.78 9.12
CA LYS A 164 6.69 7.36 7.89
C LYS A 164 7.14 6.56 6.68
N VAL A 165 6.25 6.42 5.71
CA VAL A 165 6.47 5.68 4.46
C VAL A 165 6.16 6.56 3.26
N THR A 166 6.84 6.31 2.14
CA THR A 166 6.48 6.89 0.85
C THR A 166 5.38 6.08 0.18
N ALA A 167 4.70 6.67 -0.79
CA ALA A 167 3.75 5.94 -1.62
C ALA A 167 4.44 4.85 -2.46
N ASP A 168 5.67 5.09 -2.91
CA ASP A 168 6.48 4.12 -3.66
C ASP A 168 6.80 2.88 -2.81
N GLU A 169 7.19 3.05 -1.54
CA GLU A 169 7.41 1.92 -0.61
C GLU A 169 6.13 1.09 -0.41
N GLN A 170 4.98 1.74 -0.28
CA GLN A 170 3.69 1.07 -0.12
C GLN A 170 3.33 0.25 -1.38
N LEU A 171 3.52 0.83 -2.57
CA LEU A 171 3.29 0.14 -3.85
C LEU A 171 4.20 -1.08 -4.00
N GLY A 172 5.48 -0.91 -3.71
CA GLY A 172 6.46 -1.99 -3.75
C GLY A 172 6.14 -3.12 -2.77
N MET A 173 5.66 -2.78 -1.58
CA MET A 173 5.28 -3.75 -0.55
C MET A 173 4.08 -4.61 -0.99
N VAL A 174 3.00 -4.01 -1.48
CA VAL A 174 1.82 -4.79 -1.90
C VAL A 174 2.09 -5.64 -3.13
N LYS A 175 2.96 -5.20 -4.05
CA LYS A 175 3.44 -6.01 -5.16
C LYS A 175 4.22 -7.24 -4.68
N LYS A 176 5.17 -7.06 -3.77
CA LYS A 176 5.94 -8.17 -3.19
C LYS A 176 5.04 -9.13 -2.42
N LEU A 177 4.06 -8.62 -1.69
CA LEU A 177 3.07 -9.43 -0.98
C LEU A 177 2.28 -10.33 -1.93
N TYR A 178 1.78 -9.78 -3.03
CA TYR A 178 1.00 -10.54 -4.02
C TYR A 178 1.78 -11.71 -4.62
N PHE A 179 3.08 -11.53 -4.87
CA PHE A 179 3.96 -12.54 -5.46
C PHE A 179 4.70 -13.42 -4.44
N ASP A 180 4.31 -13.41 -3.18
CA ASP A 180 4.95 -14.17 -2.10
C ASP A 180 6.46 -13.86 -1.94
N GLN A 181 6.87 -12.61 -2.18
CA GLN A 181 8.27 -12.17 -2.20
C GLN A 181 8.72 -11.45 -0.92
N LEU A 182 7.82 -11.31 0.06
CA LEU A 182 8.19 -10.80 1.37
C LEU A 182 8.85 -11.93 2.21
N PRO A 183 9.66 -11.60 3.23
CA PRO A 183 10.38 -12.60 4.05
C PRO A 183 9.46 -13.30 5.06
N PHE A 184 8.28 -13.72 4.62
CA PHE A 184 7.29 -14.48 5.39
C PHE A 184 6.97 -15.80 4.67
N GLN A 185 6.47 -16.78 5.39
CA GLN A 185 5.96 -17.99 4.77
C GLN A 185 4.88 -17.66 3.73
N LYS A 186 4.85 -18.43 2.64
CA LYS A 186 3.83 -18.24 1.59
C LYS A 186 2.41 -18.31 2.13
N ARG A 187 2.15 -19.24 3.07
CA ARG A 187 0.86 -19.35 3.75
C ARG A 187 0.45 -18.03 4.42
N THR A 188 1.36 -17.43 5.17
CA THR A 188 1.14 -16.14 5.85
C THR A 188 0.76 -15.04 4.85
N GLN A 189 1.52 -14.93 3.75
CA GLN A 189 1.27 -13.93 2.71
C GLN A 189 -0.08 -14.15 2.01
N ARG A 190 -0.43 -15.41 1.67
CA ARG A 190 -1.70 -15.76 1.04
C ARG A 190 -2.92 -15.44 1.92
N ILE A 191 -2.85 -15.68 3.22
CA ILE A 191 -3.91 -15.31 4.15
C ILE A 191 -4.13 -13.78 4.11
N VAL A 192 -3.06 -12.99 4.16
CA VAL A 192 -3.19 -11.52 4.13
C VAL A 192 -3.70 -11.02 2.78
N CYS A 193 -3.25 -11.59 1.66
CA CYS A 193 -3.80 -11.30 0.33
C CYS A 193 -5.33 -11.54 0.28
N ASN A 194 -5.79 -12.67 0.81
CA ASN A 194 -7.23 -13.02 0.85
C ASN A 194 -8.04 -12.03 1.70
N MET A 195 -7.48 -11.56 2.81
CA MET A 195 -8.15 -10.54 3.63
C MET A 195 -8.28 -9.20 2.92
N MET A 196 -7.36 -8.88 1.99
CA MET A 196 -7.39 -7.63 1.22
C MET A 196 -8.47 -7.60 0.13
N LEU A 197 -9.03 -8.75 -0.29
CA LEU A 197 -10.08 -8.81 -1.30
C LEU A 197 -11.36 -8.15 -0.79
N MET A 198 -11.74 -7.04 -1.42
CA MET A 198 -12.89 -6.21 -1.02
C MET A 198 -14.04 -6.28 -2.02
N GLU A 199 -13.75 -6.40 -3.31
CA GLU A 199 -14.75 -6.52 -4.37
C GLU A 199 -14.35 -7.68 -5.29
N ASP A 200 -15.30 -8.60 -5.54
CA ASP A 200 -15.12 -9.74 -6.45
C ASP A 200 -16.39 -9.88 -7.32
N ASN A 201 -16.26 -9.64 -8.60
CA ASN A 201 -17.37 -9.71 -9.55
C ASN A 201 -16.88 -10.27 -10.91
N SER A 202 -17.76 -10.35 -11.91
CA SER A 202 -17.44 -10.91 -13.22
C SER A 202 -16.39 -10.13 -14.00
N ASN A 203 -16.21 -8.84 -13.73
CA ASN A 203 -15.34 -7.96 -14.49
C ASN A 203 -13.96 -7.81 -13.84
N TYR A 204 -13.91 -7.74 -12.51
CA TYR A 204 -12.65 -7.51 -11.79
C TYR A 204 -12.69 -8.03 -10.35
N LYS A 205 -11.49 -8.17 -9.79
CA LYS A 205 -11.27 -8.32 -8.35
C LYS A 205 -10.48 -7.12 -7.85
N LEU A 206 -10.99 -6.44 -6.82
CA LEU A 206 -10.34 -5.28 -6.23
C LEU A 206 -9.93 -5.60 -4.79
N SER A 207 -8.61 -5.64 -4.58
CA SER A 207 -8.01 -5.93 -3.28
C SER A 207 -7.27 -4.70 -2.78
N TYR A 208 -7.59 -4.26 -1.55
CA TYR A 208 -6.93 -3.08 -1.01
C TYR A 208 -6.99 -2.99 0.51
N LYS A 209 -6.12 -2.13 1.04
CA LYS A 209 -6.21 -1.62 2.41
C LYS A 209 -6.21 -0.11 2.39
N THR A 210 -7.12 0.47 3.20
CA THR A 210 -7.20 1.93 3.39
C THR A 210 -6.46 2.37 4.65
N GLY A 211 -5.97 3.62 4.64
CA GLY A 211 -5.43 4.32 5.79
C GLY A 211 -6.07 5.69 5.96
N TRP A 212 -6.18 6.17 7.19
CA TRP A 212 -6.59 7.53 7.56
C TRP A 212 -5.89 7.93 8.84
N GLY A 213 -5.40 9.14 8.87
CA GLY A 213 -4.68 9.70 10.02
C GLY A 213 -4.42 11.19 9.84
N PHE A 214 -3.55 11.73 10.70
CA PHE A 214 -3.22 13.16 10.72
C PHE A 214 -1.71 13.35 10.73
N THR A 215 -1.22 14.30 9.93
CA THR A 215 0.17 14.74 9.97
C THR A 215 0.45 15.53 11.26
N GLU A 216 1.73 15.84 11.51
CA GLU A 216 2.13 16.72 12.62
C GLU A 216 1.47 18.10 12.53
N ASN A 217 1.15 18.56 11.32
CA ASN A 217 0.45 19.84 11.10
C ASN A 217 -1.08 19.69 11.18
N ASN A 218 -1.59 18.58 11.68
CA ASN A 218 -3.02 18.25 11.74
C ASN A 218 -3.74 18.22 10.39
N HIS A 219 -3.03 18.08 9.28
CA HIS A 219 -3.68 17.81 7.99
C HIS A 219 -4.22 16.38 7.98
N SER A 220 -5.43 16.21 7.47
CA SER A 220 -6.03 14.90 7.30
C SER A 220 -5.39 14.19 6.10
N ILE A 221 -4.95 12.93 6.26
CA ILE A 221 -4.38 12.14 5.17
C ILE A 221 -5.18 10.88 4.91
N GLY A 222 -5.18 10.45 3.65
CA GLY A 222 -5.81 9.22 3.19
C GLY A 222 -4.88 8.35 2.35
N TRP A 223 -4.98 7.03 2.55
CA TRP A 223 -4.30 6.02 1.77
C TRP A 223 -5.29 5.04 1.16
N VAL A 224 -5.00 4.56 -0.04
CA VAL A 224 -5.51 3.30 -0.57
C VAL A 224 -4.36 2.60 -1.28
N VAL A 225 -4.02 1.38 -0.84
CA VAL A 225 -2.93 0.59 -1.40
C VAL A 225 -3.43 -0.81 -1.72
N GLY A 226 -3.07 -1.34 -2.90
CA GLY A 226 -3.56 -2.65 -3.29
C GLY A 226 -3.36 -2.96 -4.77
N TRP A 227 -4.27 -3.75 -5.31
CA TRP A 227 -4.26 -4.15 -6.72
C TRP A 227 -5.67 -4.38 -7.24
N ILE A 228 -5.81 -4.24 -8.56
CA ILE A 228 -6.98 -4.68 -9.31
C ILE A 228 -6.56 -5.80 -10.26
N GLU A 229 -7.35 -6.86 -10.35
CA GLU A 229 -7.16 -7.95 -11.30
C GLU A 229 -8.28 -7.93 -12.32
N GLU A 230 -7.92 -7.85 -13.59
CA GLU A 230 -8.82 -8.09 -14.72
C GLU A 230 -8.22 -9.15 -15.62
N ASN A 231 -9.04 -10.06 -16.13
CA ASN A 231 -8.59 -11.18 -16.98
C ASN A 231 -7.39 -11.96 -16.41
N LYS A 232 -7.35 -12.12 -15.07
CA LYS A 232 -6.27 -12.77 -14.32
C LYS A 232 -4.92 -12.01 -14.36
N HIS A 233 -4.95 -10.73 -14.73
CA HIS A 233 -3.78 -9.88 -14.77
C HIS A 233 -3.81 -8.86 -13.63
N PRO A 234 -2.78 -8.79 -12.75
CA PRO A 234 -2.74 -7.86 -11.64
C PRO A 234 -2.12 -6.52 -12.05
N TYR A 235 -2.75 -5.43 -11.59
CA TYR A 235 -2.27 -4.07 -11.67
C TYR A 235 -2.21 -3.49 -10.25
N PHE A 236 -1.02 -3.13 -9.81
CA PHE A 236 -0.78 -2.64 -8.44
C PHE A 236 -0.93 -1.13 -8.39
N PHE A 237 -1.56 -0.62 -7.34
CA PHE A 237 -1.76 0.82 -7.19
C PHE A 237 -1.51 1.31 -5.78
N VAL A 238 -1.20 2.60 -5.70
CA VAL A 238 -1.18 3.38 -4.48
C VAL A 238 -1.80 4.75 -4.74
N LEU A 239 -2.67 5.17 -3.84
CA LEU A 239 -3.21 6.52 -3.75
C LEU A 239 -2.86 7.08 -2.38
N GLN A 240 -2.25 8.27 -2.35
CA GLN A 240 -2.07 9.08 -1.14
C GLN A 240 -2.71 10.44 -1.36
N ILE A 241 -3.52 10.88 -0.40
CA ILE A 241 -4.16 12.21 -0.43
C ILE A 241 -3.98 12.93 0.90
N GLU A 242 -4.00 14.25 0.85
CA GLU A 242 -3.90 15.14 2.01
C GLU A 242 -4.83 16.34 1.85
N ASN A 243 -5.50 16.71 2.94
CA ASN A 243 -6.30 17.92 3.05
C ASN A 243 -5.87 18.71 4.29
N PRO A 244 -5.59 20.03 4.15
CA PRO A 244 -5.30 20.87 5.32
C PRO A 244 -6.46 20.95 6.31
N ASP A 245 -7.71 20.80 5.84
CA ASP A 245 -8.86 20.72 6.74
C ASP A 245 -8.92 19.34 7.42
N ARG A 246 -8.75 19.36 8.73
CA ARG A 246 -8.82 18.14 9.55
C ARG A 246 -10.17 17.44 9.48
N ASN A 247 -11.25 18.17 9.22
CA ASN A 247 -12.62 17.67 9.19
C ASN A 247 -13.07 17.20 7.80
N ALA A 248 -12.20 17.31 6.79
CA ALA A 248 -12.49 16.81 5.45
C ALA A 248 -12.84 15.33 5.46
N ASP A 249 -13.86 14.91 4.71
CA ASP A 249 -14.24 13.51 4.57
C ASP A 249 -13.26 12.74 3.67
N ILE A 250 -12.04 12.57 4.19
CA ILE A 250 -10.98 11.80 3.51
C ILE A 250 -11.39 10.34 3.28
N ILE A 251 -12.28 9.81 4.11
CA ILE A 251 -12.72 8.40 4.02
C ILE A 251 -13.48 8.14 2.72
N ALA A 252 -14.44 9.00 2.38
CA ALA A 252 -15.18 8.90 1.12
C ALA A 252 -14.32 9.37 -0.07
N VAL A 253 -13.64 10.51 0.07
CA VAL A 253 -12.87 11.17 -0.99
C VAL A 253 -11.80 10.25 -1.58
N ARG A 254 -11.01 9.54 -0.77
CA ARG A 254 -9.97 8.63 -1.28
C ARG A 254 -10.53 7.53 -2.17
N MET A 255 -11.71 6.98 -1.85
CA MET A 255 -12.32 5.93 -2.66
C MET A 255 -12.94 6.47 -3.95
N ASN A 256 -13.54 7.66 -3.90
CA ASN A 256 -14.07 8.35 -5.09
C ASN A 256 -12.95 8.64 -6.09
N ILE A 257 -11.83 9.18 -5.62
CA ILE A 257 -10.64 9.46 -6.44
C ILE A 257 -10.09 8.15 -7.04
N LEU A 258 -9.87 7.11 -6.22
CA LEU A 258 -9.35 5.84 -6.71
C LEU A 258 -10.23 5.26 -7.82
N LYS A 259 -11.54 5.14 -7.57
CA LYS A 259 -12.47 4.54 -8.55
C LYS A 259 -12.60 5.41 -9.81
N GLY A 260 -12.56 6.73 -9.67
CA GLY A 260 -12.54 7.65 -10.80
C GLY A 260 -11.31 7.47 -11.69
N ILE A 261 -10.13 7.40 -11.07
CA ILE A 261 -8.86 7.15 -11.77
C ILE A 261 -8.85 5.77 -12.45
N LEU A 262 -9.23 4.72 -11.73
CA LEU A 262 -9.27 3.37 -12.31
C LEU A 262 -10.20 3.31 -13.53
N LYS A 263 -11.38 3.93 -13.48
CA LYS A 263 -12.29 4.02 -14.64
C LYS A 263 -11.68 4.80 -15.80
N GLN A 264 -11.04 5.95 -15.55
CA GLN A 264 -10.37 6.73 -16.61
C GLN A 264 -9.27 5.92 -17.29
N LEU A 265 -8.54 5.10 -16.53
CA LEU A 265 -7.49 4.22 -17.06
C LEU A 265 -8.04 2.95 -17.73
N GLY A 266 -9.38 2.81 -17.83
CA GLY A 266 -10.07 1.73 -18.53
C GLY A 266 -10.27 0.47 -17.71
N PHE A 267 -10.14 0.54 -16.38
CA PHE A 267 -10.44 -0.57 -15.47
C PHE A 267 -11.90 -0.64 -15.04
N MET A 268 -12.28 -1.73 -14.38
CA MET A 268 -13.60 -2.04 -13.80
C MET A 268 -14.66 -2.45 -14.83
N GLU A 269 -14.27 -2.61 -16.10
CA GLU A 269 -15.15 -3.05 -17.19
C GLU A 269 -14.83 -4.47 -17.71
N GLY A 270 -13.78 -5.12 -17.19
CA GLY A 270 -13.35 -6.44 -17.61
C GLY A 270 -12.66 -6.46 -18.98
N LYS A 271 -12.07 -5.34 -19.38
CA LYS A 271 -11.45 -5.16 -20.71
C LYS A 271 -9.93 -5.12 -20.71
N LYS A 272 -9.31 -5.16 -19.54
CA LYS A 272 -7.84 -5.09 -19.36
C LYS A 272 -7.19 -6.45 -19.26
#